data_22cb57ef61af6e0865f8b685b5896e7d
#
_entry.id   22cb57ef61af6e0865f8b685b5896e7d
#
_cell.length_a   1.000
_cell.length_b   1.000
_cell.length_c   1.000
_cell.angle_alpha   90.00
_cell.angle_beta   90.00
_cell.angle_gamma   90.00
#
_symmetry.space_group_name_H-M   'P 1'
#
loop_
_entity.id
_entity.type
_entity.pdbx_description
1 polymer ?
#
loop_
_entity_poly.entity_id
_entity_poly.type
_entity_poly.pdbx_seq_one_letter_code
_entity_poly.pdbx_strand_id
1 'polypeptide(L)'
;MINTLSNIYKQQGNEIIDKIFNDHLIVSEQIDGSRFLFQKLPDNTIVYYKKDGEQINYIDRTLMKFYENAITFIENMPIAIKVNLPDYWTFGFQYFPSSAPINIVYDRMPKNHLILTDISIRNEVGRTTKVIHDAKVLRDWAAKIDVEQPPIIFNGRLSDFQKSQLKRFLETPDEDLIQLFKTQSFTRYIISILNPKLTSSALVS
;
A
#
# COMPACT_ATOMS: atom_id res chain seq x y z
N MET A 1 -6.31 -4.27 -4.61
CA MET A 1 -7.20 -5.12 -3.78
C MET A 1 -8.38 -5.68 -4.56
N ILE A 2 -9.16 -4.90 -5.27
CA ILE A 2 -10.36 -5.40 -5.98
C ILE A 2 -10.01 -6.29 -7.16
N ASN A 3 -9.00 -5.95 -7.95
CA ASN A 3 -8.49 -6.94 -8.91
C ASN A 3 -8.11 -8.24 -8.20
N THR A 4 -7.63 -8.16 -6.96
CA THR A 4 -7.31 -9.32 -6.15
C THR A 4 -8.57 -10.05 -5.70
N LEU A 5 -9.59 -9.38 -5.17
CA LEU A 5 -10.86 -10.02 -4.77
C LEU A 5 -11.64 -10.55 -5.98
N SER A 6 -11.72 -9.80 -7.07
CA SER A 6 -12.35 -10.25 -8.30
C SER A 6 -11.62 -11.48 -8.89
N ASN A 7 -10.30 -11.48 -8.88
CA ASN A 7 -9.52 -12.63 -9.31
C ASN A 7 -9.70 -13.84 -8.39
N ILE A 8 -9.74 -13.63 -7.07
CA ILE A 8 -10.04 -14.69 -6.10
C ILE A 8 -11.44 -15.25 -6.34
N TYR A 9 -12.43 -14.37 -6.53
CA TYR A 9 -13.80 -14.79 -6.84
C TYR A 9 -13.87 -15.61 -8.14
N LYS A 10 -13.26 -15.14 -9.22
CA LYS A 10 -13.21 -15.83 -10.51
C LYS A 10 -12.50 -17.20 -10.44
N GLN A 11 -11.51 -17.35 -9.57
CA GLN A 11 -10.70 -18.58 -9.45
C GLN A 11 -11.22 -19.56 -8.42
N GLN A 12 -11.77 -19.10 -7.30
CA GLN A 12 -12.07 -19.93 -6.13
C GLN A 12 -13.55 -19.91 -5.71
N GLY A 13 -14.38 -19.08 -6.37
CA GLY A 13 -15.81 -19.04 -6.16
C GLY A 13 -16.28 -18.41 -4.84
N ASN A 14 -17.56 -18.63 -4.52
CA ASN A 14 -18.23 -17.94 -3.41
C ASN A 14 -17.73 -18.36 -2.03
N GLU A 15 -17.30 -19.61 -1.83
CA GLU A 15 -16.90 -20.09 -0.49
C GLU A 15 -15.76 -19.30 0.13
N ILE A 16 -14.74 -18.99 -0.67
CA ILE A 16 -13.59 -18.23 -0.16
C ILE A 16 -13.98 -16.77 0.12
N ILE A 17 -14.86 -16.19 -0.72
CA ILE A 17 -15.38 -14.84 -0.50
C ILE A 17 -16.21 -14.77 0.77
N ASP A 18 -17.05 -15.78 1.03
CA ASP A 18 -17.83 -15.86 2.26
C ASP A 18 -16.93 -15.97 3.49
N LYS A 19 -15.87 -16.74 3.41
CA LYS A 19 -14.88 -16.84 4.48
C LYS A 19 -14.23 -15.49 4.74
N ILE A 20 -13.74 -14.80 3.69
CA ILE A 20 -13.13 -13.47 3.81
C ILE A 20 -14.13 -12.47 4.41
N PHE A 21 -15.39 -12.47 3.94
CA PHE A 21 -16.40 -11.51 4.39
C PHE A 21 -16.91 -11.75 5.81
N ASN A 22 -16.70 -12.95 6.36
CA ASN A 22 -17.05 -13.27 7.74
C ASN A 22 -15.93 -12.94 8.74
N ASP A 23 -14.72 -12.67 8.26
CA ASP A 23 -13.60 -12.29 9.10
C ASP A 23 -13.62 -10.78 9.44
N HIS A 24 -12.74 -10.41 10.35
CA HIS A 24 -12.42 -9.00 10.60
C HIS A 24 -11.58 -8.45 9.45
N LEU A 25 -12.08 -7.42 8.77
CA LEU A 25 -11.43 -6.83 7.61
C LEU A 25 -10.83 -5.47 7.92
N ILE A 26 -9.67 -5.23 7.35
CA ILE A 26 -9.07 -3.91 7.22
C ILE A 26 -8.95 -3.60 5.75
N VAL A 27 -9.69 -2.60 5.30
CA VAL A 27 -9.67 -2.12 3.91
C VAL A 27 -8.98 -0.77 3.89
N SER A 28 -7.90 -0.67 3.14
CA SER A 28 -7.17 0.57 2.92
C SER A 28 -7.25 1.01 1.46
N GLU A 29 -7.05 2.28 1.24
CA GLU A 29 -6.91 2.83 -0.10
C GLU A 29 -5.68 2.22 -0.81
N GLN A 30 -5.86 1.86 -2.08
CA GLN A 30 -4.73 1.50 -2.92
C GLN A 30 -4.11 2.77 -3.48
N ILE A 31 -2.93 3.09 -3.02
CA ILE A 31 -2.21 4.28 -3.42
C ILE A 31 -1.44 4.02 -4.73
N ASP A 32 -1.56 4.94 -5.68
CA ASP A 32 -0.82 4.91 -6.95
C ASP A 32 0.44 5.75 -6.83
N GLY A 33 1.56 5.09 -6.75
CA GLY A 33 2.90 5.68 -6.65
C GLY A 33 3.96 4.73 -7.19
N SER A 34 5.19 5.16 -7.22
CA SER A 34 6.31 4.30 -7.61
C SER A 34 6.78 3.44 -6.46
N ARG A 35 6.97 2.16 -6.71
CA ARG A 35 7.48 1.25 -5.68
C ARG A 35 8.91 1.58 -5.29
N PHE A 36 9.13 1.80 -3.99
CA PHE A 36 10.44 2.02 -3.39
C PHE A 36 10.58 1.17 -2.14
N LEU A 37 11.73 0.56 -1.94
CA LEU A 37 11.99 -0.24 -0.75
C LEU A 37 13.37 0.12 -0.19
N PHE A 38 13.50 0.04 1.13
CA PHE A 38 14.82 -0.02 1.75
C PHE A 38 14.92 -1.17 2.74
N GLN A 39 16.14 -1.66 2.94
CA GLN A 39 16.47 -2.72 3.90
C GLN A 39 17.69 -2.34 4.69
N LYS A 40 17.66 -2.57 6.00
CA LYS A 40 18.85 -2.49 6.84
C LYS A 40 19.53 -3.85 6.93
N LEU A 41 20.84 -3.87 6.72
CA LEU A 41 21.71 -5.03 6.92
C LEU A 41 22.35 -5.02 8.32
N PRO A 42 22.89 -6.18 8.80
CA PRO A 42 23.49 -6.28 10.14
C PRO A 42 24.67 -5.35 10.39
N ASP A 43 25.40 -4.95 9.35
CA ASP A 43 26.50 -3.99 9.40
C ASP A 43 26.02 -2.52 9.44
N ASN A 44 24.70 -2.29 9.61
CA ASN A 44 24.01 -1.01 9.54
C ASN A 44 23.97 -0.37 8.15
N THR A 45 24.43 -1.04 7.11
CA THR A 45 24.24 -0.58 5.73
C THR A 45 22.76 -0.57 5.36
N ILE A 46 22.31 0.48 4.69
CA ILE A 46 20.96 0.57 4.10
C ILE A 46 21.08 0.35 2.60
N VAL A 47 20.28 -0.57 2.11
CA VAL A 47 20.21 -0.93 0.69
C VAL A 47 18.83 -0.56 0.15
N TYR A 48 18.78 0.01 -1.05
CA TYR A 48 17.57 0.48 -1.71
C TYR A 48 17.19 -0.41 -2.88
N TYR A 49 15.88 -0.59 -3.10
CA TYR A 49 15.36 -1.40 -4.20
C TYR A 49 14.16 -0.73 -4.85
N LYS A 50 14.00 -0.95 -6.15
CA LYS A 50 12.78 -0.60 -6.89
C LYS A 50 11.79 -1.79 -6.94
N LYS A 51 10.72 -1.66 -7.71
CA LYS A 51 9.59 -2.61 -7.79
C LYS A 51 10.14 -3.99 -7.91
N ASP A 52 10.64 -4.67 -8.60
CA ASP A 52 10.94 -6.09 -8.77
C ASP A 52 12.10 -6.62 -7.88
N GLY A 53 12.43 -5.88 -6.83
CA GLY A 53 13.54 -6.24 -5.94
C GLY A 53 14.92 -5.95 -6.53
N GLU A 54 14.98 -5.26 -7.64
CA GLU A 54 16.22 -4.82 -8.24
C GLU A 54 16.82 -3.70 -7.39
N GLN A 55 18.09 -3.86 -7.03
CA GLN A 55 18.82 -2.90 -6.22
C GLN A 55 19.06 -1.60 -6.98
N ILE A 56 18.82 -0.48 -6.31
CA ILE A 56 19.16 0.85 -6.82
C ILE A 56 20.64 1.08 -6.55
N ASN A 57 21.44 1.07 -7.61
CA ASN A 57 22.87 1.29 -7.51
C ASN A 57 23.21 2.78 -7.66
N TYR A 58 24.15 3.27 -6.84
CA TYR A 58 24.64 4.66 -6.92
C TYR A 58 25.27 5.02 -8.28
N ILE A 59 25.59 4.04 -9.10
CA ILE A 59 26.11 4.23 -10.45
C ILE A 59 25.00 4.65 -11.43
N ASP A 60 23.76 4.21 -11.22
CA ASP A 60 22.61 4.60 -12.03
C ASP A 60 22.09 5.99 -11.62
N ARG A 61 22.66 7.02 -12.22
CA ARG A 61 22.30 8.42 -11.94
C ARG A 61 20.83 8.73 -12.22
N THR A 62 20.20 8.04 -13.16
CA THR A 62 18.80 8.28 -13.51
C THR A 62 17.89 7.76 -12.43
N LEU A 63 18.09 6.53 -11.95
CA LEU A 63 17.35 5.97 -10.83
C LEU A 63 17.62 6.72 -9.53
N MET A 64 18.87 7.07 -9.26
CA MET A 64 19.22 7.86 -8.08
C MET A 64 18.48 9.19 -8.06
N LYS A 65 18.47 9.92 -9.18
CA LYS A 65 17.74 11.17 -9.30
C LYS A 65 16.23 10.99 -9.17
N PHE A 66 15.68 9.90 -9.71
CA PHE A 66 14.25 9.61 -9.60
C PHE A 66 13.83 9.39 -8.15
N TYR A 67 14.60 8.64 -7.35
CA TYR A 67 14.32 8.33 -5.95
C TYR A 67 15.05 9.26 -4.95
N GLU A 68 15.63 10.37 -5.41
CA GLU A 68 16.48 11.25 -4.63
C GLU A 68 15.84 11.69 -3.30
N ASN A 69 14.59 12.15 -3.33
CA ASN A 69 13.89 12.60 -2.12
C ASN A 69 13.71 11.46 -1.12
N ALA A 70 13.37 10.26 -1.58
CA ALA A 70 13.19 9.10 -0.71
C ALA A 70 14.53 8.65 -0.10
N ILE A 71 15.58 8.57 -0.90
CA ILE A 71 16.92 8.18 -0.45
C ILE A 71 17.46 9.20 0.54
N THR A 72 17.41 10.48 0.20
CA THR A 72 17.85 11.60 1.06
C THR A 72 17.11 11.59 2.40
N PHE A 73 15.80 11.34 2.38
CA PHE A 73 15.02 11.22 3.61
C PHE A 73 15.53 10.07 4.50
N ILE A 74 15.76 8.89 3.93
CA ILE A 74 16.27 7.73 4.69
C ILE A 74 17.70 7.98 5.19
N GLU A 75 18.56 8.59 4.38
CA GLU A 75 19.93 8.92 4.77
C GLU A 75 19.98 9.94 5.90
N ASN A 76 19.07 10.90 5.93
CA ASN A 76 18.95 11.91 6.97
C ASN A 76 18.14 11.46 8.20
N MET A 77 17.59 10.25 8.19
CA MET A 77 16.88 9.72 9.35
C MET A 77 17.79 9.74 10.59
N PRO A 78 17.27 10.12 11.76
CA PRO A 78 18.06 10.13 13.00
C PRO A 78 18.75 8.80 13.25
N ILE A 79 20.02 8.83 13.65
CA ILE A 79 20.83 7.64 13.88
C ILE A 79 20.19 6.70 14.90
N ALA A 80 19.54 7.27 15.93
CA ALA A 80 18.80 6.50 16.93
C ALA A 80 17.65 5.68 16.34
N ILE A 81 17.04 6.13 15.23
CA ILE A 81 16.03 5.35 14.52
C ILE A 81 16.70 4.29 13.65
N LYS A 82 17.72 4.68 12.88
CA LYS A 82 18.44 3.76 11.95
C LYS A 82 19.01 2.54 12.66
N VAL A 83 19.72 2.73 13.78
CA VAL A 83 20.32 1.61 14.53
C VAL A 83 19.28 0.68 15.16
N ASN A 84 18.08 1.18 15.44
CA ASN A 84 16.98 0.40 15.98
C ASN A 84 16.06 -0.22 14.93
N LEU A 85 16.33 -0.02 13.62
CA LEU A 85 15.66 -0.78 12.58
C LEU A 85 16.08 -2.25 12.68
N PRO A 86 15.14 -3.20 12.62
CA PRO A 86 15.49 -4.61 12.65
C PRO A 86 16.28 -5.02 11.41
N ASP A 87 17.30 -5.86 11.60
CA ASP A 87 18.11 -6.39 10.51
C ASP A 87 17.27 -7.26 9.56
N TYR A 88 17.57 -7.17 8.27
CA TYR A 88 16.86 -7.88 7.19
C TYR A 88 15.38 -7.52 7.03
N TRP A 89 14.87 -6.53 7.77
CA TRP A 89 13.54 -6.00 7.49
C TRP A 89 13.59 -5.07 6.28
N THR A 90 12.67 -5.32 5.36
CA THR A 90 12.49 -4.49 4.17
C THR A 90 11.20 -3.69 4.32
N PHE A 91 11.33 -2.39 4.34
CA PHE A 91 10.22 -1.44 4.39
C PHE A 91 9.82 -1.07 2.97
N GLY A 92 8.57 -1.31 2.63
CA GLY A 92 8.03 -1.08 1.29
C GLY A 92 7.10 0.12 1.24
N PHE A 93 7.34 1.00 0.28
CA PHE A 93 6.62 2.26 0.12
C PHE A 93 6.02 2.42 -1.27
N GLN A 94 4.97 3.24 -1.33
CA GLN A 94 4.63 4.00 -2.51
C GLN A 94 5.32 5.36 -2.41
N TYR A 95 6.15 5.67 -3.39
CA TYR A 95 6.91 6.90 -3.52
C TYR A 95 6.27 7.84 -4.53
N PHE A 96 6.22 9.12 -4.21
CA PHE A 96 5.64 10.20 -5.00
C PHE A 96 6.75 11.14 -5.48
N PRO A 97 7.30 10.91 -6.68
CA PRO A 97 8.32 11.81 -7.21
C PRO A 97 7.72 13.18 -7.55
N SER A 98 8.46 14.24 -7.29
CA SER A 98 8.02 15.61 -7.57
C SER A 98 7.86 15.91 -9.06
N SER A 99 8.44 15.10 -9.94
CA SER A 99 8.57 15.37 -11.38
C SER A 99 7.95 14.32 -12.30
N ALA A 100 7.41 13.24 -11.78
CA ALA A 100 6.81 12.19 -12.61
C ALA A 100 5.30 12.32 -12.68
N PRO A 101 4.68 12.03 -13.84
CA PRO A 101 3.23 11.95 -13.93
C PRO A 101 2.73 10.80 -13.03
N ILE A 102 1.82 11.13 -12.13
CA ILE A 102 1.05 10.17 -11.35
C ILE A 102 -0.27 10.00 -12.10
N ASN A 103 -0.73 8.76 -12.30
CA ASN A 103 -1.98 8.50 -13.02
C ASN A 103 -3.21 9.04 -12.28
N ILE A 104 -3.11 9.14 -10.96
CA ILE A 104 -4.17 9.66 -10.08
C ILE A 104 -3.68 10.99 -9.48
N VAL A 105 -4.50 12.02 -9.60
CA VAL A 105 -4.26 13.32 -8.95
C VAL A 105 -4.67 13.22 -7.49
N TYR A 106 -3.75 13.52 -6.59
CA TYR A 106 -4.01 13.57 -5.15
C TYR A 106 -4.09 15.02 -4.69
N ASP A 107 -4.94 15.29 -3.69
CA ASP A 107 -5.14 16.63 -3.14
C ASP A 107 -3.86 17.21 -2.50
N ARG A 108 -2.99 16.35 -2.02
CA ARG A 108 -1.72 16.72 -1.41
C ARG A 108 -0.65 15.65 -1.59
N MET A 109 0.58 16.08 -1.48
CA MET A 109 1.71 15.15 -1.38
C MET A 109 1.76 14.52 0.03
N PRO A 110 2.01 13.21 0.14
CA PRO A 110 2.26 12.59 1.43
C PRO A 110 3.55 13.11 2.05
N LYS A 111 3.61 13.01 3.38
CA LYS A 111 4.78 13.41 4.15
C LYS A 111 6.02 12.68 3.65
N ASN A 112 7.11 13.43 3.44
CA ASN A 112 8.37 12.92 2.91
C ASN A 112 8.25 12.17 1.57
N HIS A 113 7.16 12.41 0.83
CA HIS A 113 6.86 11.74 -0.44
C HIS A 113 6.69 10.22 -0.33
N LEU A 114 6.45 9.68 0.87
CA LEU A 114 6.45 8.24 1.14
C LEU A 114 5.19 7.81 1.90
N ILE A 115 4.60 6.70 1.45
CA ILE A 115 3.53 5.99 2.15
C ILE A 115 3.99 4.56 2.40
N LEU A 116 4.12 4.16 3.67
CA LEU A 116 4.51 2.80 4.06
C LEU A 116 3.35 1.82 3.80
N THR A 117 3.53 0.91 2.88
CA THR A 117 2.48 -0.04 2.47
C THR A 117 2.65 -1.44 3.05
N ASP A 118 3.87 -1.86 3.27
CA ASP A 118 4.18 -3.20 3.79
C ASP A 118 5.57 -3.25 4.41
N ILE A 119 5.77 -4.28 5.23
CA ILE A 119 7.06 -4.66 5.77
C ILE A 119 7.26 -6.14 5.49
N SER A 120 8.40 -6.51 4.93
CA SER A 120 8.78 -7.91 4.75
C SER A 120 10.09 -8.23 5.46
N ILE A 121 10.19 -9.46 5.95
CA ILE A 121 11.41 -9.98 6.55
C ILE A 121 12.08 -10.86 5.52
N ARG A 122 13.35 -10.63 5.25
CA ARG A 122 14.17 -11.44 4.35
C ARG A 122 15.22 -12.21 5.15
N ASN A 123 15.63 -13.36 4.65
CA ASN A 123 16.77 -14.06 5.20
C ASN A 123 18.10 -13.52 4.59
N GLU A 124 19.21 -14.03 5.05
CA GLU A 124 20.56 -13.65 4.61
C GLU A 124 20.79 -13.84 3.09
N VAL A 125 20.06 -14.76 2.46
CA VAL A 125 20.13 -15.00 1.00
C VAL A 125 19.08 -14.16 0.22
N GLY A 126 18.44 -13.19 0.88
CA GLY A 126 17.52 -12.23 0.26
C GLY A 126 16.11 -12.76 -0.01
N ARG A 127 15.77 -13.99 0.42
CA ARG A 127 14.42 -14.55 0.24
C ARG A 127 13.47 -14.00 1.30
N THR A 128 12.29 -13.56 0.88
CA THR A 128 11.21 -13.15 1.80
C THR A 128 10.72 -14.36 2.59
N THR A 129 10.82 -14.29 3.91
CA THR A 129 10.37 -15.32 4.85
C THR A 129 9.04 -15.01 5.47
N LYS A 130 8.71 -13.72 5.61
CA LYS A 130 7.46 -13.25 6.20
C LYS A 130 7.09 -11.88 5.63
N VAL A 131 5.80 -11.66 5.40
CA VAL A 131 5.24 -10.33 5.12
C VAL A 131 4.34 -9.94 6.28
N ILE A 132 4.51 -8.72 6.79
CA ILE A 132 3.73 -8.14 7.87
C ILE A 132 2.60 -7.32 7.26
N HIS A 133 1.37 -7.78 7.49
CA HIS A 133 0.15 -7.11 7.05
C HIS A 133 -0.64 -6.51 8.24
N ASP A 134 -0.13 -6.65 9.46
CA ASP A 134 -0.79 -6.11 10.64
C ASP A 134 -0.79 -4.57 10.59
N ALA A 135 -1.98 -4.00 10.50
CA ALA A 135 -2.16 -2.56 10.34
C ALA A 135 -1.64 -1.76 11.54
N LYS A 136 -1.65 -2.36 12.75
CA LYS A 136 -1.11 -1.71 13.95
C LYS A 136 0.42 -1.65 13.86
N VAL A 137 1.06 -2.75 13.48
CA VAL A 137 2.51 -2.80 13.29
C VAL A 137 2.96 -1.82 12.21
N LEU A 138 2.24 -1.76 11.08
CA LEU A 138 2.54 -0.79 10.01
C LEU A 138 2.40 0.65 10.50
N ARG A 139 1.34 0.94 11.28
CA ARG A 139 1.12 2.27 11.85
C ARG A 139 2.23 2.67 12.82
N ASP A 140 2.60 1.77 13.73
CA ASP A 140 3.62 2.04 14.73
C ASP A 140 4.98 2.31 14.07
N TRP A 141 5.31 1.57 13.00
CA TRP A 141 6.53 1.81 12.21
C TRP A 141 6.44 3.08 11.35
N ALA A 142 5.31 3.35 10.71
CA ALA A 142 5.13 4.60 9.95
C ALA A 142 5.33 5.83 10.85
N ALA A 143 4.75 5.81 12.04
CA ALA A 143 4.95 6.87 13.04
C ALA A 143 6.42 6.96 13.50
N LYS A 144 7.09 5.82 13.74
CA LYS A 144 8.48 5.78 14.20
C LYS A 144 9.47 6.34 13.18
N ILE A 145 9.26 6.07 11.90
CA ILE A 145 10.11 6.54 10.80
C ILE A 145 9.60 7.82 10.14
N ASP A 146 8.55 8.42 10.69
CA ASP A 146 8.00 9.72 10.30
C ASP A 146 7.45 9.77 8.85
N VAL A 147 6.70 8.73 8.46
CA VAL A 147 5.97 8.64 7.19
C VAL A 147 4.50 8.35 7.40
N GLU A 148 3.73 8.39 6.32
CA GLU A 148 2.31 8.04 6.35
C GLU A 148 2.07 6.56 6.00
N GLN A 149 0.87 6.07 6.33
CA GLN A 149 0.34 4.80 5.83
C GLN A 149 -0.89 5.06 4.96
N PRO A 150 -1.32 4.10 4.12
CA PRO A 150 -2.53 4.25 3.33
C PRO A 150 -3.74 4.54 4.24
N PRO A 151 -4.63 5.46 3.85
CA PRO A 151 -5.86 5.71 4.59
C PRO A 151 -6.67 4.42 4.76
N ILE A 152 -7.13 4.17 5.99
CA ILE A 152 -8.00 3.03 6.29
C ILE A 152 -9.44 3.47 6.01
N ILE A 153 -10.07 2.85 5.01
CA ILE A 153 -11.45 3.09 4.61
C ILE A 153 -12.41 2.36 5.55
N PHE A 154 -12.05 1.13 5.94
CA PHE A 154 -12.89 0.29 6.79
C PHE A 154 -12.02 -0.57 7.72
N ASN A 155 -12.49 -0.73 8.96
CA ASN A 155 -11.85 -1.61 9.95
C ASN A 155 -12.96 -2.22 10.81
N GLY A 156 -13.25 -3.50 10.62
CA GLY A 156 -14.33 -4.18 11.33
C GLY A 156 -14.83 -5.44 10.64
N ARG A 157 -16.00 -5.90 11.09
CA ARG A 157 -16.76 -6.97 10.43
C ARG A 157 -17.83 -6.37 9.55
N LEU A 158 -18.01 -6.95 8.37
CA LEU A 158 -19.06 -6.52 7.43
C LEU A 158 -20.45 -6.88 8.00
N SER A 159 -21.40 -5.95 7.89
CA SER A 159 -22.81 -6.25 8.06
C SER A 159 -23.34 -7.09 6.90
N ASP A 160 -24.48 -7.74 7.07
CA ASP A 160 -25.09 -8.55 6.00
C ASP A 160 -25.45 -7.70 4.77
N PHE A 161 -25.85 -6.45 4.98
CA PHE A 161 -26.06 -5.49 3.90
C PHE A 161 -24.77 -5.22 3.13
N GLN A 162 -23.66 -4.93 3.80
CA GLN A 162 -22.36 -4.70 3.15
C GLN A 162 -21.87 -5.93 2.39
N LYS A 163 -22.02 -7.13 2.98
CA LYS A 163 -21.68 -8.40 2.32
C LYS A 163 -22.48 -8.57 1.02
N SER A 164 -23.80 -8.33 1.08
CA SER A 164 -24.68 -8.47 -0.10
C SER A 164 -24.30 -7.50 -1.22
N GLN A 165 -23.99 -6.25 -0.88
CA GLN A 165 -23.57 -5.25 -1.86
C GLN A 165 -22.21 -5.59 -2.50
N LEU A 166 -21.24 -6.06 -1.70
CA LEU A 166 -19.93 -6.47 -2.23
C LEU A 166 -20.03 -7.73 -3.10
N LYS A 167 -20.88 -8.71 -2.72
CA LYS A 167 -21.13 -9.89 -3.57
C LYS A 167 -21.73 -9.46 -4.90
N ARG A 168 -22.79 -8.67 -4.88
CA ARG A 168 -23.41 -8.13 -6.09
C ARG A 168 -22.40 -7.43 -6.98
N PHE A 169 -21.48 -6.65 -6.38
CA PHE A 169 -20.39 -6.04 -7.12
C PHE A 169 -19.47 -7.06 -7.79
N LEU A 170 -19.07 -8.12 -7.09
CA LEU A 170 -18.20 -9.18 -7.64
C LEU A 170 -18.87 -9.99 -8.74
N GLU A 171 -20.19 -10.10 -8.70
CA GLU A 171 -21.02 -10.79 -9.70
C GLU A 171 -21.38 -9.92 -10.91
N THR A 172 -21.17 -8.61 -10.83
CA THR A 172 -21.48 -7.67 -11.91
C THR A 172 -20.52 -7.89 -13.09
N PRO A 173 -21.01 -8.02 -14.32
CA PRO A 173 -20.18 -8.16 -15.52
C PRO A 173 -19.22 -6.97 -15.69
N ASP A 174 -18.03 -7.24 -16.24
CA ASP A 174 -16.99 -6.23 -16.44
C ASP A 174 -17.49 -5.04 -17.30
N GLU A 175 -18.36 -5.30 -18.27
CA GLU A 175 -18.98 -4.26 -19.15
C GLU A 175 -19.82 -3.29 -18.35
N ASP A 176 -20.64 -3.78 -17.42
CA ASP A 176 -21.48 -2.96 -16.55
C ASP A 176 -20.65 -2.19 -15.55
N LEU A 177 -19.57 -2.77 -15.03
CA LEU A 177 -18.63 -2.08 -14.15
C LEU A 177 -17.91 -0.95 -14.88
N ILE A 178 -17.52 -1.12 -16.14
CA ILE A 178 -16.94 -0.05 -16.97
C ILE A 178 -17.91 1.11 -17.11
N GLN A 179 -19.20 0.85 -17.32
CA GLN A 179 -20.20 1.92 -17.42
C GLN A 179 -20.41 2.63 -16.07
N LEU A 180 -20.50 1.87 -14.98
CA LEU A 180 -20.63 2.41 -13.63
C LEU A 180 -19.48 3.37 -13.30
N PHE A 181 -18.24 2.99 -13.62
CA PHE A 181 -17.06 3.78 -13.27
C PHE A 181 -16.71 4.89 -14.28
N LYS A 182 -17.50 5.08 -15.33
CA LYS A 182 -17.47 6.32 -16.12
C LYS A 182 -18.05 7.51 -15.36
N THR A 183 -18.97 7.27 -14.42
CA THR A 183 -19.73 8.33 -13.73
C THR A 183 -19.29 8.55 -12.29
N GLN A 184 -18.58 7.61 -11.69
CA GLN A 184 -18.05 7.73 -10.33
C GLN A 184 -16.74 6.95 -10.16
N SER A 185 -15.88 7.45 -9.26
CA SER A 185 -14.65 6.70 -8.96
C SER A 185 -14.97 5.42 -8.21
N PHE A 186 -14.20 4.38 -8.52
CA PHE A 186 -14.28 3.10 -7.84
C PHE A 186 -14.11 3.24 -6.31
N THR A 187 -13.15 4.04 -5.86
CA THR A 187 -12.90 4.30 -4.44
C THR A 187 -14.15 4.87 -3.76
N ARG A 188 -14.80 5.86 -4.37
CA ARG A 188 -16.06 6.42 -3.83
C ARG A 188 -17.17 5.39 -3.74
N TYR A 189 -17.30 4.52 -4.73
CA TYR A 189 -18.30 3.45 -4.71
C TYR A 189 -18.06 2.50 -3.53
N ILE A 190 -16.82 2.03 -3.32
CA ILE A 190 -16.49 1.15 -2.20
C ILE A 190 -16.67 1.86 -0.85
N ILE A 191 -16.27 3.13 -0.74
CA ILE A 191 -16.51 3.92 0.47
C ILE A 191 -17.99 4.01 0.78
N SER A 192 -18.86 4.21 -0.23
CA SER A 192 -20.32 4.30 -0.01
C SER A 192 -20.92 3.02 0.57
N ILE A 193 -20.32 1.86 0.26
CA ILE A 193 -20.75 0.56 0.81
C ILE A 193 -20.17 0.35 2.22
N LEU A 194 -18.85 0.55 2.38
CA LEU A 194 -18.13 0.16 3.58
C LEU A 194 -18.20 1.20 4.70
N ASN A 195 -18.16 2.47 4.34
CA ASN A 195 -18.16 3.57 5.30
C ASN A 195 -18.85 4.82 4.71
N PRO A 196 -20.17 4.82 4.62
CA PRO A 196 -20.92 5.93 4.01
C PRO A 196 -20.75 7.27 4.73
N LYS A 197 -20.20 7.26 5.96
CA LYS A 197 -19.89 8.48 6.70
C LYS A 197 -18.55 9.10 6.31
N LEU A 198 -17.71 8.37 5.60
CA LEU A 198 -16.44 8.87 5.12
C LEU A 198 -16.67 9.64 3.82
N THR A 199 -16.67 10.96 3.87
CA THR A 199 -17.06 11.82 2.75
C THR A 199 -16.00 11.98 1.68
N SER A 200 -14.74 11.73 2.00
CA SER A 200 -13.63 11.75 1.04
C SER A 200 -12.42 11.02 1.60
N SER A 201 -11.62 10.39 0.75
CA SER A 201 -10.26 10.03 1.10
C SER A 201 -9.43 11.31 1.28
N ALA A 202 -8.54 11.33 2.24
CA ALA A 202 -7.66 12.47 2.49
C ALA A 202 -6.65 12.72 1.35
N LEU A 203 -6.56 11.83 0.37
CA LEU A 203 -5.56 11.86 -0.70
C LEU A 203 -6.15 11.91 -2.12
N VAL A 204 -7.43 11.57 -2.29
CA VAL A 204 -8.06 11.48 -3.62
C VAL A 204 -9.11 12.57 -3.77
N SER A 205 -8.96 13.41 -4.77
CA SER A 205 -9.93 14.42 -5.20
C SER A 205 -10.96 13.83 -6.18
#